data_14517c511fbea49416a5b00b326a5b04
#
_entry.id   14517c511fbea49416a5b00b326a5b04
#
_cell.length_a   1.000
_cell.length_b   1.000
_cell.length_c   1.000
_cell.angle_alpha   90.00
_cell.angle_beta   90.00
_cell.angle_gamma   90.00
#
_symmetry.space_group_name_H-M   'P 1'
#
loop_
_entity.id
_entity.type
_entity.pdbx_description
1 polymer ?
#
loop_
_entity_poly.entity_id
_entity_poly.type
_entity_poly.pdbx_seq_one_letter_code
_entity_poly.pdbx_strand_id
1 'polypeptide(L)'
;MRIPFPDRVNPTHALIFATILAAVQVFEGTNPFFAGCVFCFILVATVAFNLTGGLVYPSGAFVFFNAFFTIVLPCVVKAVLRQPADSNLRSPLRTVEVYLCGMVAMLAAAVFSRRFRPRKAFIENMLPKESLRAAYIGSAVLSIFFGFYLTYFPNVGAGSFSSFLQQANRFPVLTFVLGVVYTIHRTGGRRSISIPLLCLIIFTSLNGLLSFSKELFLTPFFAWAITAALYQYRLHWINIVSFSVGLYLVVTFMVPYAAFGRSYVIPGVSPVGVSVYLLTHMDEVREGYAEAFILPPNVRFYDQNLGLLSRLEVFSVDDALVDVTDREGAFGYQPLILAFANGIPHFLWPGKPLVFFGNDYAHEIGILGDLDDSTGVSFSPSVDAYHEGRLVGVLIVEPLVLMLIFLVLDSVIGNVRLNPVGLLTTILVSRAASEGALFGNISIIEQYLFTNVLVSWVCAYVLPVIGSAFVKSRSSGNGTPPATASPSLHPVTSL
;
A
#
# COMPACT_ATOMS: atom_id res chain seq x y z
N MET A 1 17.35 5.21 17.01
CA MET A 1 16.00 5.74 16.71
C MET A 1 15.03 4.58 16.50
N ARG A 2 13.73 4.71 16.77
CA ARG A 2 12.71 3.70 16.44
C ARG A 2 11.80 4.30 15.39
N ILE A 3 11.40 3.50 14.39
CA ILE A 3 10.38 3.93 13.44
C ILE A 3 9.05 3.99 14.19
N PRO A 4 8.34 5.11 14.17
CA PRO A 4 7.05 5.21 14.84
C PRO A 4 6.01 4.32 14.16
N PHE A 5 5.23 3.61 14.97
CA PHE A 5 4.03 2.90 14.52
C PHE A 5 2.88 3.31 15.45
N PRO A 6 2.34 4.52 15.25
CA PRO A 6 1.43 5.13 16.19
C PRO A 6 0.06 4.45 16.14
N ASP A 7 -0.49 4.20 17.31
CA ASP A 7 -1.90 3.88 17.51
C ASP A 7 -2.76 5.14 17.72
N ARG A 8 -2.10 6.26 18.03
CA ARG A 8 -2.74 7.57 18.17
C ARG A 8 -1.78 8.70 17.80
N VAL A 9 -2.33 9.76 17.25
CA VAL A 9 -1.66 11.05 17.04
C VAL A 9 -2.18 12.03 18.09
N ASN A 10 -1.25 12.75 18.74
CA ASN A 10 -1.64 13.79 19.69
C ASN A 10 -2.35 14.93 18.94
N PRO A 11 -3.61 15.27 19.30
CA PRO A 11 -4.37 16.33 18.63
C PRO A 11 -3.65 17.69 18.63
N THR A 12 -2.89 18.00 19.68
CA THR A 12 -2.11 19.25 19.76
C THR A 12 -1.02 19.30 18.69
N HIS A 13 -0.30 18.19 18.46
CA HIS A 13 0.72 18.14 17.42
C HIS A 13 0.10 18.24 16.02
N ALA A 14 -1.05 17.60 15.80
CA ALA A 14 -1.80 17.70 14.55
C ALA A 14 -2.29 19.13 14.31
N LEU A 15 -2.81 19.81 15.36
CA LEU A 15 -3.24 21.20 15.28
C LEU A 15 -2.08 22.13 14.93
N ILE A 16 -0.93 21.99 15.61
CA ILE A 16 0.27 22.79 15.32
C ILE A 16 0.72 22.56 13.87
N PHE A 17 0.80 21.30 13.45
CA PHE A 17 1.22 20.95 12.07
C PHE A 17 0.25 21.55 11.03
N ALA A 18 -1.06 21.36 11.21
CA ALA A 18 -2.09 21.89 10.32
C ALA A 18 -2.04 23.42 10.25
N THR A 19 -1.84 24.09 11.39
CA THR A 19 -1.71 25.56 11.44
C THR A 19 -0.48 26.05 10.71
N ILE A 20 0.67 25.41 10.93
CA ILE A 20 1.91 25.78 10.24
C ILE A 20 1.78 25.57 8.74
N LEU A 21 1.26 24.42 8.30
CA LEU A 21 1.10 24.13 6.88
C LEU A 21 0.14 25.11 6.21
N ALA A 22 -1.02 25.38 6.81
CA ALA A 22 -1.98 26.34 6.29
C ALA A 22 -1.39 27.76 6.22
N ALA A 23 -0.69 28.20 7.28
CA ALA A 23 -0.06 29.52 7.31
C ALA A 23 1.02 29.66 6.22
N VAL A 24 1.89 28.64 6.03
CA VAL A 24 2.90 28.62 4.97
C VAL A 24 2.23 28.69 3.63
N GLN A 25 1.20 27.90 3.38
CA GLN A 25 0.48 27.88 2.09
C GLN A 25 -0.20 29.23 1.79
N VAL A 26 -0.82 29.88 2.76
CA VAL A 26 -1.37 31.24 2.59
C VAL A 26 -0.26 32.24 2.28
N PHE A 27 0.88 32.12 2.96
CA PHE A 27 2.04 32.98 2.69
C PHE A 27 2.60 32.78 1.27
N GLU A 28 2.59 31.55 0.75
CA GLU A 28 2.98 31.23 -0.63
C GLU A 28 1.92 31.62 -1.69
N GLY A 29 0.79 32.20 -1.28
CA GLY A 29 -0.25 32.72 -2.18
C GLY A 29 -1.42 31.76 -2.44
N THR A 30 -1.53 30.65 -1.71
CA THR A 30 -2.71 29.77 -1.80
C THR A 30 -3.95 30.49 -1.33
N ASN A 31 -5.09 30.24 -2.00
CA ASN A 31 -6.39 30.76 -1.62
C ASN A 31 -6.71 30.40 -0.14
N PRO A 32 -7.10 31.37 0.71
CA PRO A 32 -7.37 31.12 2.13
C PRO A 32 -8.47 30.07 2.38
N PHE A 33 -9.47 29.96 1.52
CA PHE A 33 -10.50 28.91 1.62
C PHE A 33 -9.88 27.52 1.39
N PHE A 34 -9.03 27.36 0.38
CA PHE A 34 -8.32 26.12 0.10
C PHE A 34 -7.46 25.72 1.30
N ALA A 35 -6.64 26.65 1.82
CA ALA A 35 -5.79 26.42 2.98
C ALA A 35 -6.62 26.05 4.25
N GLY A 36 -7.78 26.67 4.42
CA GLY A 36 -8.73 26.37 5.48
C GLY A 36 -9.33 24.96 5.36
N CYS A 37 -9.66 24.52 4.15
CA CYS A 37 -10.11 23.15 3.90
C CYS A 37 -9.01 22.12 4.19
N VAL A 38 -7.76 22.39 3.79
CA VAL A 38 -6.60 21.53 4.10
C VAL A 38 -6.39 21.43 5.62
N PHE A 39 -6.48 22.55 6.33
CA PHE A 39 -6.41 22.59 7.79
C PHE A 39 -7.48 21.70 8.43
N CYS A 40 -8.75 21.89 8.06
CA CYS A 40 -9.86 21.09 8.56
C CYS A 40 -9.71 19.60 8.23
N PHE A 41 -9.28 19.29 6.99
CA PHE A 41 -9.01 17.93 6.55
C PHE A 41 -8.02 17.20 7.47
N ILE A 42 -6.89 17.83 7.81
CA ILE A 42 -5.86 17.24 8.68
C ILE A 42 -6.42 16.96 10.08
N LEU A 43 -7.23 17.87 10.62
CA LEU A 43 -7.85 17.68 11.94
C LEU A 43 -8.86 16.54 11.93
N VAL A 44 -9.74 16.50 10.93
CA VAL A 44 -10.74 15.43 10.76
C VAL A 44 -10.05 14.08 10.55
N ALA A 45 -9.00 14.02 9.70
CA ALA A 45 -8.18 12.83 9.50
C ALA A 45 -7.54 12.34 10.80
N THR A 46 -7.04 13.25 11.63
CA THR A 46 -6.46 12.91 12.94
C THR A 46 -7.50 12.28 13.87
N VAL A 47 -8.71 12.83 13.89
CA VAL A 47 -9.81 12.27 14.71
C VAL A 47 -10.21 10.89 14.18
N ALA A 48 -10.40 10.73 12.87
CA ALA A 48 -10.74 9.46 12.24
C ALA A 48 -9.66 8.38 12.52
N PHE A 49 -8.38 8.74 12.36
CA PHE A 49 -7.23 7.88 12.65
C PHE A 49 -7.20 7.42 14.11
N ASN A 50 -7.41 8.33 15.05
CA ASN A 50 -7.43 8.01 16.49
C ASN A 50 -8.62 7.13 16.87
N LEU A 51 -9.77 7.34 16.23
CA LEU A 51 -10.98 6.54 16.46
C LEU A 51 -10.84 5.11 15.92
N THR A 52 -10.21 4.91 14.78
CA THR A 52 -9.97 3.58 14.23
C THR A 52 -8.92 2.79 14.99
N GLY A 53 -8.07 3.45 15.78
CA GLY A 53 -7.00 2.82 16.56
C GLY A 53 -5.64 2.87 15.88
N GLY A 54 -5.46 3.79 14.95
CA GLY A 54 -4.18 4.08 14.29
C GLY A 54 -3.68 2.98 13.35
N LEU A 55 -2.39 2.97 13.08
CA LEU A 55 -1.76 1.97 12.18
C LEU A 55 -1.89 0.53 12.67
N VAL A 56 -2.30 0.34 13.92
CA VAL A 56 -2.46 -1.00 14.51
C VAL A 56 -3.67 -1.76 13.95
N TYR A 57 -4.62 -1.03 13.35
CA TYR A 57 -5.78 -1.59 12.67
C TYR A 57 -5.77 -1.24 11.18
N PRO A 58 -6.19 -2.15 10.29
CA PRO A 58 -6.23 -1.87 8.86
C PRO A 58 -7.07 -0.66 8.47
N SER A 59 -8.20 -0.43 9.16
CA SER A 59 -9.02 0.78 8.96
C SER A 59 -8.27 2.06 9.28
N GLY A 60 -7.46 2.07 10.35
CA GLY A 60 -6.63 3.22 10.71
C GLY A 60 -5.48 3.43 9.72
N ALA A 61 -4.89 2.34 9.23
CA ALA A 61 -3.90 2.40 8.16
C ALA A 61 -4.53 3.00 6.88
N PHE A 62 -5.76 2.62 6.53
CA PHE A 62 -6.50 3.19 5.41
C PHE A 62 -6.65 4.71 5.55
N VAL A 63 -7.17 5.18 6.67
CA VAL A 63 -7.31 6.64 6.95
C VAL A 63 -5.97 7.36 6.86
N PHE A 64 -4.91 6.77 7.44
CA PHE A 64 -3.57 7.37 7.41
C PHE A 64 -3.03 7.51 6.00
N PHE A 65 -3.01 6.44 5.23
CA PHE A 65 -2.42 6.45 3.89
C PHE A 65 -3.26 7.29 2.92
N ASN A 66 -4.58 7.26 3.02
CA ASN A 66 -5.43 8.17 2.27
C ASN A 66 -5.06 9.62 2.59
N ALA A 67 -5.15 10.06 3.85
CA ALA A 67 -4.86 11.43 4.22
C ALA A 67 -3.43 11.87 3.84
N PHE A 68 -2.46 10.96 4.00
CA PHE A 68 -1.06 11.26 3.72
C PHE A 68 -0.80 11.50 2.24
N PHE A 69 -1.27 10.62 1.36
CA PHE A 69 -0.97 10.71 -0.07
C PHE A 69 -1.89 11.68 -0.82
N THR A 70 -3.16 11.86 -0.40
CA THR A 70 -4.07 12.77 -1.12
C THR A 70 -3.82 14.24 -0.78
N ILE A 71 -3.53 14.59 0.47
CA ILE A 71 -3.41 15.99 0.91
C ILE A 71 -2.07 16.31 1.57
N VAL A 72 -1.65 15.50 2.58
CA VAL A 72 -0.53 15.92 3.44
C VAL A 72 0.78 15.98 2.66
N LEU A 73 1.15 14.89 1.97
CA LEU A 73 2.40 14.85 1.20
C LEU A 73 2.41 15.87 0.06
N PRO A 74 1.38 15.97 -0.81
CA PRO A 74 1.34 16.96 -1.89
C PRO A 74 1.48 18.40 -1.40
N CYS A 75 0.71 18.79 -0.36
CA CYS A 75 0.78 20.16 0.17
C CYS A 75 2.11 20.46 0.87
N VAL A 76 2.72 19.49 1.57
CA VAL A 76 4.05 19.66 2.17
C VAL A 76 5.11 19.82 1.08
N VAL A 77 5.05 19.04 0.01
CA VAL A 77 6.02 19.18 -1.10
C VAL A 77 5.87 20.54 -1.76
N LYS A 78 4.66 21.02 -2.05
CA LYS A 78 4.44 22.38 -2.57
C LYS A 78 4.98 23.47 -1.64
N ALA A 79 4.74 23.34 -0.32
CA ALA A 79 5.29 24.25 0.66
C ALA A 79 6.83 24.30 0.64
N VAL A 80 7.48 23.13 0.52
CA VAL A 80 8.96 23.06 0.38
C VAL A 80 9.45 23.70 -0.91
N LEU A 81 8.69 23.56 -1.99
CA LEU A 81 8.97 24.16 -3.31
C LEU A 81 8.57 25.63 -3.39
N ARG A 82 7.95 26.19 -2.35
CA ARG A 82 7.39 27.56 -2.34
C ARG A 82 6.37 27.80 -3.44
N GLN A 83 5.49 26.82 -3.65
CA GLN A 83 4.42 26.87 -4.63
C GLN A 83 3.06 26.91 -3.92
N PRO A 84 2.10 27.72 -4.40
CA PRO A 84 0.72 27.67 -3.87
C PRO A 84 0.13 26.29 -4.03
N ALA A 85 -0.59 25.77 -3.01
CA ALA A 85 -1.16 24.44 -3.06
C ALA A 85 -2.27 24.29 -4.11
N ASP A 86 -2.96 25.36 -4.43
CA ASP A 86 -4.04 25.42 -5.43
C ASP A 86 -3.56 25.76 -6.84
N SER A 87 -2.26 26.00 -7.06
CA SER A 87 -1.72 26.24 -8.41
C SER A 87 -1.75 24.97 -9.27
N ASN A 88 -1.82 25.18 -10.59
CA ASN A 88 -1.80 24.11 -11.61
C ASN A 88 -3.01 23.15 -11.56
N LEU A 89 -4.12 23.57 -10.98
CA LEU A 89 -5.37 22.82 -10.88
C LEU A 89 -6.45 23.50 -11.72
N ARG A 90 -7.44 22.71 -12.19
CA ARG A 90 -8.59 23.18 -12.99
C ARG A 90 -9.71 23.70 -12.10
N SER A 91 -10.04 22.95 -11.05
CA SER A 91 -11.15 23.24 -10.13
C SER A 91 -10.70 23.12 -8.67
N PRO A 92 -9.62 23.85 -8.21
CA PRO A 92 -8.94 23.62 -6.93
C PRO A 92 -9.88 23.72 -5.71
N LEU A 93 -10.79 24.68 -5.71
CA LEU A 93 -11.70 24.90 -4.59
C LEU A 93 -12.71 23.76 -4.46
N ARG A 94 -13.24 23.28 -5.56
CA ARG A 94 -14.18 22.15 -5.56
C ARG A 94 -13.46 20.86 -5.16
N THR A 95 -12.27 20.63 -5.67
CA THR A 95 -11.51 19.42 -5.37
C THR A 95 -11.14 19.32 -3.89
N VAL A 96 -10.68 20.42 -3.28
CA VAL A 96 -10.38 20.42 -1.83
C VAL A 96 -11.64 20.28 -0.99
N GLU A 97 -12.78 20.81 -1.42
CA GLU A 97 -14.10 20.63 -0.80
C GLU A 97 -14.51 19.14 -0.83
N VAL A 98 -14.37 18.47 -1.99
CA VAL A 98 -14.65 17.05 -2.16
C VAL A 98 -13.77 16.22 -1.23
N TYR A 99 -12.48 16.51 -1.15
CA TYR A 99 -11.59 15.81 -0.21
C TYR A 99 -11.97 16.01 1.24
N LEU A 100 -12.33 17.24 1.64
CA LEU A 100 -12.78 17.49 3.01
C LEU A 100 -14.08 16.72 3.32
N CYS A 101 -15.04 16.74 2.41
CA CYS A 101 -16.28 15.97 2.53
C CYS A 101 -16.00 14.46 2.63
N GLY A 102 -15.10 13.93 1.79
CA GLY A 102 -14.67 12.54 1.82
C GLY A 102 -13.98 12.15 3.13
N MET A 103 -13.15 13.03 3.70
CA MET A 103 -12.54 12.78 5.01
C MET A 103 -13.59 12.80 6.14
N VAL A 104 -14.63 13.64 6.05
CA VAL A 104 -15.78 13.59 6.97
C VAL A 104 -16.56 12.28 6.79
N ALA A 105 -16.72 11.81 5.56
CA ALA A 105 -17.31 10.50 5.26
C ALA A 105 -16.49 9.34 5.89
N MET A 106 -15.16 9.38 5.79
CA MET A 106 -14.27 8.42 6.46
C MET A 106 -14.39 8.48 7.98
N LEU A 107 -14.51 9.67 8.56
CA LEU A 107 -14.76 9.83 9.99
C LEU A 107 -16.10 9.20 10.39
N ALA A 108 -17.16 9.43 9.65
CA ALA A 108 -18.45 8.80 9.88
C ALA A 108 -18.34 7.27 9.80
N ALA A 109 -17.70 6.74 8.75
CA ALA A 109 -17.42 5.31 8.61
C ALA A 109 -16.64 4.75 9.81
N ALA A 110 -15.62 5.46 10.30
CA ALA A 110 -14.83 5.07 11.45
C ALA A 110 -15.65 5.02 12.76
N VAL A 111 -16.54 5.98 12.97
CA VAL A 111 -17.43 6.03 14.15
C VAL A 111 -18.38 4.82 14.13
N PHE A 112 -19.04 4.58 13.00
CA PHE A 112 -20.02 3.49 12.89
C PHE A 112 -19.36 2.10 12.89
N SER A 113 -18.30 1.89 12.12
CA SER A 113 -17.61 0.59 12.07
C SER A 113 -17.06 0.17 13.43
N ARG A 114 -16.52 1.13 14.20
CA ARG A 114 -16.04 0.86 15.56
C ARG A 114 -17.12 0.32 16.49
N ARG A 115 -18.36 0.79 16.36
CA ARG A 115 -19.48 0.37 17.21
C ARG A 115 -19.86 -1.10 16.98
N PHE A 116 -19.69 -1.61 15.75
CA PHE A 116 -20.06 -2.95 15.36
C PHE A 116 -18.88 -3.93 15.30
N ARG A 117 -17.66 -3.45 15.49
CA ARG A 117 -16.45 -4.27 15.45
C ARG A 117 -16.49 -5.35 16.54
N PRO A 118 -16.22 -6.64 16.22
CA PRO A 118 -16.18 -7.71 17.20
C PRO A 118 -14.98 -7.52 18.15
N ARG A 119 -15.12 -8.04 19.37
CA ARG A 119 -14.05 -7.97 20.38
C ARG A 119 -12.82 -8.78 20.02
N LYS A 120 -12.99 -9.83 19.23
CA LYS A 120 -11.93 -10.73 18.76
C LYS A 120 -12.02 -10.87 17.25
N ALA A 121 -10.90 -10.64 16.56
CA ALA A 121 -10.85 -10.78 15.12
C ALA A 121 -10.73 -12.26 14.70
N PHE A 122 -11.16 -12.56 13.45
CA PHE A 122 -11.23 -13.92 12.95
C PHE A 122 -9.85 -14.60 12.88
N ILE A 123 -8.80 -13.88 12.41
CA ILE A 123 -7.45 -14.43 12.26
C ILE A 123 -6.50 -14.03 13.41
N GLU A 124 -7.03 -13.48 14.51
CA GLU A 124 -6.23 -13.06 15.65
C GLU A 124 -5.57 -14.28 16.35
N ASN A 125 -4.27 -14.16 16.65
CA ASN A 125 -3.47 -15.20 17.32
C ASN A 125 -3.39 -16.57 16.59
N MET A 126 -3.61 -16.63 15.27
CA MET A 126 -3.54 -17.87 14.51
C MET A 126 -2.12 -18.47 14.46
N LEU A 127 -1.06 -17.66 14.58
CA LEU A 127 0.32 -18.12 14.50
C LEU A 127 0.98 -18.12 15.88
N PRO A 128 1.17 -19.30 16.53
CA PRO A 128 1.93 -19.40 17.77
C PRO A 128 3.39 -19.00 17.59
N LYS A 129 3.99 -18.42 18.62
CA LYS A 129 5.40 -17.98 18.58
C LYS A 129 6.38 -19.13 18.31
N GLU A 130 6.07 -20.32 18.79
CA GLU A 130 6.85 -21.56 18.61
C GLU A 130 6.89 -21.99 17.13
N SER A 131 5.81 -21.74 16.39
CA SER A 131 5.70 -22.09 14.98
C SER A 131 6.30 -21.06 14.03
N LEU A 132 6.69 -19.88 14.54
CA LEU A 132 7.17 -18.75 13.73
C LEU A 132 8.35 -19.09 12.83
N ARG A 133 9.35 -19.87 13.36
CA ARG A 133 10.50 -20.31 12.57
C ARG A 133 10.09 -21.23 11.44
N ALA A 134 9.25 -22.20 11.73
CA ALA A 134 8.79 -23.16 10.73
C ALA A 134 7.90 -22.50 9.69
N ALA A 135 7.00 -21.59 10.10
CA ALA A 135 6.18 -20.79 9.19
C ALA A 135 7.03 -19.91 8.27
N TYR A 136 8.09 -19.27 8.80
CA TYR A 136 9.03 -18.50 7.97
C TYR A 136 9.70 -19.36 6.91
N ILE A 137 10.25 -20.53 7.29
CA ILE A 137 10.91 -21.43 6.35
C ILE A 137 9.91 -21.97 5.33
N GLY A 138 8.74 -22.40 5.78
CA GLY A 138 7.68 -22.89 4.90
C GLY A 138 7.20 -21.82 3.90
N SER A 139 7.04 -20.57 4.33
CA SER A 139 6.69 -19.47 3.44
C SER A 139 7.78 -19.19 2.41
N ALA A 140 9.06 -19.28 2.78
CA ALA A 140 10.18 -19.14 1.85
C ALA A 140 10.19 -20.25 0.78
N VAL A 141 9.94 -21.49 1.19
CA VAL A 141 9.84 -22.63 0.26
C VAL A 141 8.69 -22.41 -0.73
N LEU A 142 7.50 -22.04 -0.25
CA LEU A 142 6.36 -21.77 -1.13
C LEU A 142 6.59 -20.53 -2.01
N SER A 143 7.24 -19.49 -1.50
CA SER A 143 7.60 -18.31 -2.30
C SER A 143 8.49 -18.67 -3.48
N ILE A 144 9.51 -19.51 -3.26
CA ILE A 144 10.40 -19.99 -4.31
C ILE A 144 9.65 -20.90 -5.27
N PHE A 145 8.86 -21.85 -4.76
CA PHE A 145 8.08 -22.79 -5.57
C PHE A 145 7.11 -22.04 -6.51
N PHE A 146 6.30 -21.13 -5.97
CA PHE A 146 5.38 -20.35 -6.79
C PHE A 146 6.09 -19.38 -7.73
N GLY A 147 7.24 -18.84 -7.33
CA GLY A 147 8.07 -18.03 -8.22
C GLY A 147 8.50 -18.81 -9.46
N PHE A 148 9.02 -20.04 -9.29
CA PHE A 148 9.36 -20.93 -10.40
C PHE A 148 8.13 -21.34 -11.20
N TYR A 149 7.06 -21.79 -10.54
CA TYR A 149 5.84 -22.23 -11.22
C TYR A 149 5.28 -21.16 -12.14
N LEU A 150 5.12 -19.93 -11.64
CA LEU A 150 4.56 -18.82 -12.42
C LEU A 150 5.50 -18.33 -13.54
N THR A 151 6.81 -18.56 -13.42
CA THR A 151 7.78 -18.24 -14.47
C THR A 151 7.72 -19.23 -15.62
N TYR A 152 7.61 -20.53 -15.33
CA TYR A 152 7.61 -21.57 -16.35
C TYR A 152 6.21 -21.89 -16.92
N PHE A 153 5.16 -21.56 -16.18
CA PHE A 153 3.77 -21.71 -16.62
C PHE A 153 3.07 -20.34 -16.64
N PRO A 154 3.50 -19.45 -17.56
CA PRO A 154 2.92 -18.12 -17.65
C PRO A 154 1.43 -18.21 -18.02
N ASN A 155 0.69 -17.19 -17.67
CA ASN A 155 -0.75 -17.12 -17.90
C ASN A 155 -1.13 -17.27 -19.36
N VAL A 156 -1.98 -18.23 -19.65
CA VAL A 156 -2.61 -18.42 -20.95
C VAL A 156 -4.02 -17.79 -20.88
N GLY A 157 -4.08 -16.46 -20.78
CA GLY A 157 -5.31 -15.69 -20.84
C GLY A 157 -5.86 -15.19 -19.47
N ALA A 158 -6.58 -14.08 -19.52
CA ALA A 158 -7.29 -13.52 -18.39
C ALA A 158 -8.36 -14.51 -17.87
N GLY A 159 -8.42 -14.69 -16.55
CA GLY A 159 -9.41 -15.59 -15.91
C GLY A 159 -8.96 -17.05 -15.75
N SER A 160 -7.73 -17.41 -16.14
CA SER A 160 -7.19 -18.75 -15.89
C SER A 160 -6.93 -18.99 -14.40
N PHE A 161 -6.88 -20.27 -13.99
CA PHE A 161 -6.51 -20.65 -12.64
C PHE A 161 -5.11 -20.18 -12.25
N SER A 162 -4.18 -20.11 -13.20
CA SER A 162 -2.83 -19.55 -12.97
C SER A 162 -2.88 -18.05 -12.70
N SER A 163 -3.80 -17.30 -13.31
CA SER A 163 -4.06 -15.88 -13.00
C SER A 163 -4.54 -15.69 -11.57
N PHE A 164 -5.46 -16.55 -11.13
CA PHE A 164 -5.89 -16.58 -9.73
C PHE A 164 -4.74 -16.90 -8.76
N LEU A 165 -3.91 -17.90 -9.07
CA LEU A 165 -2.74 -18.24 -8.26
C LEU A 165 -1.73 -17.09 -8.18
N GLN A 166 -1.53 -16.36 -9.26
CA GLN A 166 -0.65 -15.18 -9.29
C GLN A 166 -1.16 -14.08 -8.35
N GLN A 167 -2.46 -13.79 -8.38
CA GLN A 167 -3.08 -12.83 -7.49
C GLN A 167 -3.07 -13.30 -6.03
N ALA A 168 -3.30 -14.61 -5.79
CA ALA A 168 -3.28 -15.21 -4.46
C ALA A 168 -1.86 -15.39 -3.89
N ASN A 169 -0.81 -15.26 -4.69
CA ASN A 169 0.57 -15.47 -4.26
C ASN A 169 1.07 -14.33 -3.38
N ARG A 170 0.75 -14.40 -2.09
CA ARG A 170 1.23 -13.47 -1.05
C ARG A 170 2.43 -14.00 -0.27
N PHE A 171 2.93 -15.17 -0.62
CA PHE A 171 4.03 -15.83 0.09
C PHE A 171 5.35 -15.06 0.07
N PRO A 172 5.76 -14.35 -1.00
CA PRO A 172 6.96 -13.51 -0.94
C PRO A 172 6.89 -12.44 0.15
N VAL A 173 5.80 -11.68 0.19
CA VAL A 173 5.59 -10.63 1.21
C VAL A 173 5.50 -11.22 2.61
N LEU A 174 4.78 -12.33 2.77
CA LEU A 174 4.67 -13.07 4.02
C LEU A 174 6.05 -13.54 4.51
N THR A 175 6.89 -14.03 3.61
CA THR A 175 8.25 -14.47 3.95
C THR A 175 9.09 -13.32 4.50
N PHE A 176 9.00 -12.12 3.93
CA PHE A 176 9.69 -10.94 4.44
C PHE A 176 9.17 -10.56 5.83
N VAL A 177 7.86 -10.48 6.00
CA VAL A 177 7.25 -10.18 7.31
C VAL A 177 7.68 -11.18 8.37
N LEU A 178 7.47 -12.48 8.14
CA LEU A 178 7.80 -13.53 9.10
C LEU A 178 9.32 -13.62 9.36
N GLY A 179 10.14 -13.43 8.33
CA GLY A 179 11.59 -13.44 8.43
C GLY A 179 12.14 -12.30 9.28
N VAL A 180 11.59 -11.09 9.14
CA VAL A 180 11.93 -9.92 9.96
C VAL A 180 11.50 -10.16 11.41
N VAL A 181 10.24 -10.58 11.63
CA VAL A 181 9.71 -10.89 12.97
C VAL A 181 10.56 -11.96 13.67
N TYR A 182 10.83 -13.08 12.98
CA TYR A 182 11.65 -14.16 13.51
C TYR A 182 13.05 -13.68 13.87
N THR A 183 13.69 -12.88 13.01
CA THR A 183 15.06 -12.39 13.25
C THR A 183 15.11 -11.43 14.44
N ILE A 184 14.15 -10.51 14.56
CA ILE A 184 14.04 -9.60 15.71
C ILE A 184 13.86 -10.39 17.00
N HIS A 185 12.93 -11.35 17.03
CA HIS A 185 12.70 -12.18 18.22
C HIS A 185 13.93 -13.03 18.59
N ARG A 186 14.56 -13.72 17.61
CA ARG A 186 15.73 -14.56 17.85
C ARG A 186 16.93 -13.78 18.38
N THR A 187 17.12 -12.53 17.94
CA THR A 187 18.28 -11.72 18.29
C THR A 187 18.03 -10.76 19.45
N GLY A 188 16.85 -10.83 20.08
CA GLY A 188 16.46 -9.89 21.14
C GLY A 188 16.47 -8.42 20.65
N GLY A 189 16.09 -8.18 19.38
CA GLY A 189 16.04 -6.85 18.79
C GLY A 189 17.39 -6.30 18.29
N ARG A 190 18.47 -7.13 18.26
CA ARG A 190 19.79 -6.67 17.78
C ARG A 190 19.87 -6.61 16.25
N ARG A 191 19.16 -7.50 15.56
CA ARG A 191 19.14 -7.58 14.08
C ARG A 191 17.72 -7.74 13.60
N SER A 192 17.39 -7.16 12.43
CA SER A 192 16.09 -7.30 11.76
C SER A 192 16.19 -8.13 10.48
N ILE A 193 17.38 -8.32 9.94
CA ILE A 193 17.62 -9.07 8.70
C ILE A 193 18.63 -10.19 9.01
N SER A 194 18.30 -11.41 8.58
CA SER A 194 19.17 -12.58 8.58
C SER A 194 19.78 -12.80 7.20
N ILE A 195 20.89 -13.55 7.09
CA ILE A 195 21.52 -13.85 5.79
C ILE A 195 20.54 -14.51 4.81
N PRO A 196 19.76 -15.56 5.19
CA PRO A 196 18.77 -16.13 4.27
C PRO A 196 17.71 -15.13 3.82
N LEU A 197 17.27 -14.24 4.71
CA LEU A 197 16.32 -13.19 4.38
C LEU A 197 16.93 -12.17 3.41
N LEU A 198 18.20 -11.80 3.59
CA LEU A 198 18.93 -10.92 2.69
C LEU A 198 19.04 -11.54 1.26
N CYS A 199 19.35 -12.83 1.18
CA CYS A 199 19.37 -13.53 -0.11
C CYS A 199 18.01 -13.48 -0.82
N LEU A 200 16.91 -13.67 -0.08
CA LEU A 200 15.55 -13.57 -0.63
C LEU A 200 15.21 -12.14 -1.06
N ILE A 201 15.61 -11.12 -0.31
CA ILE A 201 15.45 -9.71 -0.69
C ILE A 201 16.16 -9.45 -2.01
N ILE A 202 17.43 -9.84 -2.13
CA ILE A 202 18.22 -9.67 -3.34
C ILE A 202 17.57 -10.41 -4.52
N PHE A 203 17.17 -11.66 -4.33
CA PHE A 203 16.50 -12.45 -5.37
C PHE A 203 15.20 -11.79 -5.87
N THR A 204 14.35 -11.34 -4.94
CA THR A 204 13.08 -10.68 -5.31
C THR A 204 13.33 -9.34 -5.99
N SER A 205 14.30 -8.57 -5.52
CA SER A 205 14.68 -7.30 -6.14
C SER A 205 15.26 -7.49 -7.55
N LEU A 206 16.07 -8.51 -7.77
CA LEU A 206 16.57 -8.86 -9.11
C LEU A 206 15.44 -9.28 -10.05
N ASN A 207 14.47 -10.07 -9.57
CA ASN A 207 13.28 -10.39 -10.36
C ASN A 207 12.46 -9.13 -10.69
N GLY A 208 12.36 -8.18 -9.76
CA GLY A 208 11.74 -6.88 -10.01
C GLY A 208 12.46 -6.07 -11.09
N LEU A 209 13.78 -6.11 -11.11
CA LEU A 209 14.62 -5.52 -12.16
C LEU A 209 14.31 -6.16 -13.53
N LEU A 210 14.39 -7.47 -13.62
CA LEU A 210 14.19 -8.22 -14.87
C LEU A 210 12.77 -8.13 -15.43
N SER A 211 11.77 -7.89 -14.56
CA SER A 211 10.37 -7.72 -14.95
C SER A 211 9.95 -6.24 -15.12
N PHE A 212 10.89 -5.30 -15.00
CA PHE A 212 10.64 -3.86 -15.03
C PHE A 212 9.54 -3.43 -14.03
N SER A 213 9.42 -4.17 -12.92
CA SER A 213 8.42 -3.93 -11.88
C SER A 213 9.03 -3.23 -10.67
N LYS A 214 8.79 -1.91 -10.58
CA LYS A 214 9.18 -1.13 -9.39
C LYS A 214 8.47 -1.60 -8.12
N GLU A 215 7.23 -2.10 -8.23
CA GLU A 215 6.49 -2.66 -7.10
C GLU A 215 7.20 -3.89 -6.54
N LEU A 216 7.55 -4.85 -7.38
CA LEU A 216 8.24 -6.08 -6.97
C LEU A 216 9.63 -5.77 -6.39
N PHE A 217 10.34 -4.80 -6.95
CA PHE A 217 11.63 -4.35 -6.44
C PHE A 217 11.53 -3.71 -5.05
N LEU A 218 10.51 -2.87 -4.81
CA LEU A 218 10.34 -2.11 -3.57
C LEU A 218 9.66 -2.90 -2.44
N THR A 219 8.87 -3.90 -2.78
CA THR A 219 8.07 -4.68 -1.82
C THR A 219 8.87 -5.21 -0.63
N PRO A 220 10.09 -5.79 -0.77
CA PRO A 220 10.86 -6.27 0.37
C PRO A 220 11.24 -5.15 1.35
N PHE A 221 11.56 -3.98 0.84
CA PHE A 221 11.97 -2.82 1.65
C PHE A 221 10.79 -2.26 2.44
N PHE A 222 9.62 -2.12 1.80
CA PHE A 222 8.39 -1.70 2.47
C PHE A 222 7.93 -2.71 3.51
N ALA A 223 7.94 -4.00 3.18
CA ALA A 223 7.60 -5.05 4.11
C ALA A 223 8.54 -5.05 5.33
N TRP A 224 9.84 -4.85 5.12
CA TRP A 224 10.81 -4.69 6.19
C TRP A 224 10.52 -3.46 7.04
N ALA A 225 10.33 -2.28 6.42
CA ALA A 225 10.13 -1.02 7.13
C ALA A 225 8.88 -1.05 8.02
N ILE A 226 7.74 -1.50 7.48
CA ILE A 226 6.46 -1.60 8.21
C ILE A 226 6.59 -2.63 9.34
N THR A 227 7.20 -3.79 9.09
CA THR A 227 7.39 -4.82 10.11
C THR A 227 8.35 -4.36 11.21
N ALA A 228 9.46 -3.73 10.85
CA ALA A 228 10.44 -3.18 11.80
C ALA A 228 9.81 -2.07 12.66
N ALA A 229 8.95 -1.24 12.07
CA ALA A 229 8.20 -0.21 12.80
C ALA A 229 7.24 -0.83 13.82
N LEU A 230 6.44 -1.83 13.41
CA LEU A 230 5.48 -2.51 14.28
C LEU A 230 6.16 -3.15 15.49
N TYR A 231 7.31 -3.82 15.28
CA TYR A 231 8.08 -4.48 16.35
C TYR A 231 9.07 -3.54 17.03
N GLN A 232 8.97 -2.22 16.81
CA GLN A 232 9.77 -1.17 17.44
C GLN A 232 11.29 -1.43 17.36
N TYR A 233 11.75 -1.96 16.23
CA TYR A 233 13.16 -2.22 15.98
C TYR A 233 13.99 -0.93 16.14
N ARG A 234 15.12 -1.02 16.83
CA ARG A 234 16.03 0.12 17.02
C ARG A 234 16.91 0.29 15.79
N LEU A 235 16.67 1.32 15.03
CA LEU A 235 17.52 1.70 13.90
C LEU A 235 18.81 2.33 14.40
N HIS A 236 19.92 1.82 13.91
CA HIS A 236 21.20 2.52 13.98
C HIS A 236 21.23 3.62 12.90
N TRP A 237 22.01 4.67 13.12
CA TRP A 237 22.16 5.76 12.16
C TRP A 237 22.59 5.25 10.77
N ILE A 238 23.45 4.24 10.72
CA ILE A 238 23.89 3.62 9.47
C ILE A 238 22.72 3.03 8.67
N ASN A 239 21.71 2.47 9.34
CA ASN A 239 20.51 1.96 8.66
C ASN A 239 19.68 3.09 8.03
N ILE A 240 19.65 4.25 8.70
CA ILE A 240 18.96 5.45 8.18
C ILE A 240 19.68 5.96 6.93
N VAL A 241 21.00 6.11 7.02
CA VAL A 241 21.82 6.53 5.87
C VAL A 241 21.70 5.54 4.71
N SER A 242 21.83 4.23 4.99
CA SER A 242 21.68 3.18 3.95
C SER A 242 20.29 3.21 3.31
N PHE A 243 19.25 3.42 4.10
CA PHE A 243 17.87 3.54 3.59
C PHE A 243 17.72 4.80 2.72
N SER A 244 18.25 5.94 3.16
CA SER A 244 18.19 7.21 2.39
C SER A 244 18.96 7.10 1.08
N VAL A 245 20.15 6.51 1.09
CA VAL A 245 20.94 6.24 -0.12
C VAL A 245 20.22 5.26 -1.03
N GLY A 246 19.67 4.18 -0.48
CA GLY A 246 18.87 3.21 -1.24
C GLY A 246 17.64 3.85 -1.87
N LEU A 247 16.91 4.68 -1.14
CA LEU A 247 15.76 5.43 -1.66
C LEU A 247 16.17 6.39 -2.79
N TYR A 248 17.27 7.10 -2.61
CA TYR A 248 17.83 7.98 -3.65
C TYR A 248 18.16 7.21 -4.94
N LEU A 249 18.84 6.07 -4.82
CA LEU A 249 19.15 5.21 -5.96
C LEU A 249 17.89 4.66 -6.64
N VAL A 250 16.89 4.27 -5.86
CA VAL A 250 15.62 3.81 -6.40
C VAL A 250 14.93 4.92 -7.20
N VAL A 251 14.81 6.11 -6.63
CA VAL A 251 14.15 7.24 -7.28
C VAL A 251 14.89 7.66 -8.55
N THR A 252 16.21 7.73 -8.47
CA THR A 252 17.04 8.28 -9.56
C THR A 252 17.26 7.30 -10.71
N PHE A 253 17.35 6.00 -10.41
CA PHE A 253 17.71 5.00 -11.41
C PHE A 253 16.57 3.97 -11.66
N MET A 254 15.96 3.44 -10.61
CA MET A 254 14.98 2.36 -10.77
C MET A 254 13.63 2.80 -11.33
N VAL A 255 13.18 4.01 -10.99
CA VAL A 255 11.90 4.52 -11.48
C VAL A 255 11.97 4.80 -12.99
N PRO A 256 12.97 5.53 -13.51
CA PRO A 256 13.18 5.67 -14.96
C PRO A 256 13.38 4.33 -15.66
N TYR A 257 14.25 3.47 -15.14
CA TYR A 257 14.51 2.15 -15.68
C TYR A 257 13.25 1.30 -15.83
N ALA A 258 12.45 1.17 -14.78
CA ALA A 258 11.25 0.33 -14.81
C ALA A 258 10.13 0.93 -15.68
N ALA A 259 10.06 2.24 -15.80
CA ALA A 259 9.06 2.90 -16.63
C ALA A 259 9.43 2.79 -18.12
N PHE A 260 10.66 3.11 -18.46
CA PHE A 260 11.17 3.04 -19.83
C PHE A 260 11.26 1.60 -20.33
N GLY A 261 11.74 0.66 -19.48
CA GLY A 261 11.87 -0.74 -19.84
C GLY A 261 10.59 -1.46 -20.20
N ARG A 262 9.44 -1.00 -19.68
CA ARG A 262 8.12 -1.54 -20.05
C ARG A 262 7.70 -1.18 -21.47
N SER A 263 8.07 0.00 -21.95
CA SER A 263 7.81 0.45 -23.32
C SER A 263 8.89 -0.04 -24.31
N TYR A 264 10.07 -0.43 -23.80
CA TYR A 264 11.23 -0.83 -24.61
C TYR A 264 11.29 -2.36 -24.81
N VAL A 265 10.26 -2.90 -25.46
CA VAL A 265 10.22 -4.32 -25.82
C VAL A 265 10.83 -4.51 -27.19
N ILE A 266 12.00 -5.16 -27.27
CA ILE A 266 12.64 -5.52 -28.55
C ILE A 266 12.23 -6.96 -28.89
N PRO A 267 11.48 -7.19 -29.98
CA PRO A 267 11.13 -8.54 -30.40
C PRO A 267 12.39 -9.43 -30.61
N GLY A 268 12.41 -10.59 -29.98
CA GLY A 268 13.50 -11.56 -30.10
C GLY A 268 14.67 -11.37 -29.15
N VAL A 269 14.69 -10.29 -28.33
CA VAL A 269 15.70 -10.09 -27.28
C VAL A 269 15.17 -10.59 -25.93
N SER A 270 16.02 -11.36 -25.21
CA SER A 270 15.64 -11.85 -23.88
C SER A 270 15.49 -10.69 -22.88
N PRO A 271 14.60 -10.80 -21.85
CA PRO A 271 14.46 -9.78 -20.81
C PRO A 271 15.78 -9.43 -20.12
N VAL A 272 16.68 -10.41 -19.98
CA VAL A 272 18.03 -10.18 -19.43
C VAL A 272 18.86 -9.30 -20.38
N GLY A 273 18.80 -9.55 -21.68
CA GLY A 273 19.52 -8.73 -22.68
C GLY A 273 19.03 -7.29 -22.69
N VAL A 274 17.71 -7.09 -22.67
CA VAL A 274 17.12 -5.75 -22.55
C VAL A 274 17.54 -5.08 -21.24
N SER A 275 17.50 -5.80 -20.12
CA SER A 275 17.90 -5.27 -18.83
C SER A 275 19.38 -4.84 -18.79
N VAL A 276 20.27 -5.65 -19.36
CA VAL A 276 21.70 -5.31 -19.45
C VAL A 276 21.91 -4.07 -20.33
N TYR A 277 21.24 -4.00 -21.49
CA TYR A 277 21.32 -2.85 -22.37
C TYR A 277 20.88 -1.57 -21.63
N LEU A 278 19.69 -1.57 -21.01
CA LEU A 278 19.17 -0.39 -20.30
C LEU A 278 20.04 0.02 -19.11
N LEU A 279 20.62 -0.93 -18.38
CA LEU A 279 21.52 -0.63 -17.25
C LEU A 279 22.88 -0.04 -17.72
N THR A 280 23.31 -0.35 -18.93
CA THR A 280 24.54 0.22 -19.51
C THR A 280 24.31 1.56 -20.22
N HIS A 281 23.06 1.91 -20.53
CA HIS A 281 22.65 3.15 -21.21
C HIS A 281 21.69 3.97 -20.36
N MET A 282 22.01 4.11 -19.06
CA MET A 282 21.12 4.78 -18.10
C MET A 282 20.89 6.27 -18.39
N ASP A 283 21.80 6.91 -19.09
CA ASP A 283 21.64 8.32 -19.49
C ASP A 283 20.52 8.43 -20.53
N GLU A 284 20.54 7.57 -21.57
CA GLU A 284 19.45 7.48 -22.57
C GLU A 284 18.11 7.13 -21.93
N VAL A 285 18.11 6.19 -20.95
CA VAL A 285 16.91 5.83 -20.20
C VAL A 285 16.33 7.01 -19.42
N ARG A 286 17.18 7.83 -18.81
CA ARG A 286 16.74 9.00 -18.03
C ARG A 286 16.23 10.11 -18.94
N GLU A 287 16.90 10.37 -20.05
CA GLU A 287 16.45 11.33 -21.06
C GLU A 287 15.12 10.92 -21.68
N GLY A 288 15.01 9.67 -22.17
CA GLY A 288 13.76 9.16 -22.72
C GLY A 288 12.62 9.07 -21.69
N TYR A 289 12.95 8.80 -20.42
CA TYR A 289 11.96 8.89 -19.35
C TYR A 289 11.49 10.32 -19.12
N ALA A 290 12.40 11.29 -19.12
CA ALA A 290 12.05 12.70 -18.94
C ALA A 290 11.17 13.21 -20.09
N GLU A 291 11.43 12.77 -21.33
CA GLU A 291 10.65 13.13 -22.51
C GLU A 291 9.28 12.44 -22.53
N ALA A 292 9.24 11.11 -22.30
CA ALA A 292 8.00 10.32 -22.37
C ALA A 292 7.02 10.62 -21.24
N PHE A 293 7.49 11.11 -20.09
CA PHE A 293 6.66 11.44 -18.92
C PHE A 293 6.48 12.95 -18.70
N ILE A 294 6.56 13.73 -19.77
CA ILE A 294 6.06 15.09 -19.74
C ILE A 294 4.53 15.01 -19.75
N LEU A 295 3.93 14.92 -18.55
CA LEU A 295 2.49 15.12 -18.41
C LEU A 295 2.10 16.46 -19.06
N PRO A 296 0.94 16.53 -19.73
CA PRO A 296 0.42 17.80 -20.23
C PRO A 296 0.42 18.85 -19.10
N PRO A 297 0.71 20.13 -19.39
CA PRO A 297 0.79 21.17 -18.34
C PRO A 297 -0.44 21.26 -17.45
N ASN A 298 -1.60 20.88 -17.99
CA ASN A 298 -2.90 20.90 -17.33
C ASN A 298 -3.18 19.70 -16.42
N VAL A 299 -2.20 18.80 -16.22
CA VAL A 299 -2.29 17.62 -15.35
C VAL A 299 -1.03 17.47 -14.49
N ARG A 300 -0.27 18.55 -14.30
CA ARG A 300 0.90 18.58 -13.42
C ARG A 300 0.55 19.29 -12.14
N PHE A 301 0.68 18.61 -11.02
CA PHE A 301 0.52 19.27 -9.73
C PHE A 301 1.69 20.19 -9.40
N TYR A 302 2.93 19.74 -9.62
CA TYR A 302 4.14 20.52 -9.37
C TYR A 302 4.63 21.20 -10.65
N ASP A 303 5.23 22.40 -10.53
CA ASP A 303 5.79 23.14 -11.69
C ASP A 303 6.88 22.37 -12.42
N GLN A 304 7.55 21.47 -11.72
CA GLN A 304 8.63 20.64 -12.24
C GLN A 304 8.35 19.15 -12.01
N ASN A 305 8.90 18.29 -12.87
CA ASN A 305 8.79 16.85 -12.67
C ASN A 305 9.72 16.41 -11.53
N LEU A 306 9.12 15.96 -10.45
CA LEU A 306 9.83 15.44 -9.26
C LEU A 306 9.99 13.91 -9.29
N GLY A 307 9.82 13.28 -10.44
CA GLY A 307 9.97 11.83 -10.61
C GLY A 307 8.97 11.04 -9.77
N LEU A 308 9.45 10.37 -8.70
CA LEU A 308 8.58 9.56 -7.85
C LEU A 308 7.53 10.41 -7.11
N LEU A 309 7.88 11.59 -6.62
CA LEU A 309 6.94 12.44 -5.89
C LEU A 309 5.77 12.91 -6.75
N SER A 310 6.04 13.21 -8.05
CA SER A 310 4.98 13.52 -9.02
C SER A 310 4.04 12.33 -9.32
N ARG A 311 4.43 11.11 -8.92
CA ARG A 311 3.63 9.89 -9.10
C ARG A 311 2.97 9.39 -7.83
N LEU A 312 3.34 9.93 -6.68
CA LEU A 312 2.72 9.62 -5.39
C LEU A 312 1.57 10.57 -5.07
N GLU A 313 1.41 11.63 -5.85
CA GLU A 313 0.26 12.51 -5.73
C GLU A 313 -0.85 12.05 -6.68
N VAL A 314 -2.08 12.18 -6.25
CA VAL A 314 -3.28 11.90 -7.04
C VAL A 314 -4.10 13.17 -7.29
N PHE A 315 -3.65 14.29 -6.74
CA PHE A 315 -4.40 15.54 -6.70
C PHE A 315 -4.70 16.10 -8.09
N SER A 316 -3.73 16.04 -9.01
CA SER A 316 -3.88 16.57 -10.36
C SER A 316 -4.89 15.80 -11.21
N VAL A 317 -4.86 14.47 -11.11
CA VAL A 317 -5.82 13.62 -11.85
C VAL A 317 -7.22 13.68 -11.23
N ASP A 318 -7.27 13.74 -9.91
CA ASP A 318 -8.52 13.90 -9.16
C ASP A 318 -9.20 15.24 -9.46
N ASP A 319 -8.41 16.32 -9.50
CA ASP A 319 -8.92 17.66 -9.88
C ASP A 319 -9.47 17.69 -11.31
N ALA A 320 -8.77 17.03 -12.23
CA ALA A 320 -9.25 16.92 -13.60
C ALA A 320 -10.57 16.13 -13.69
N LEU A 321 -10.75 15.08 -12.89
CA LEU A 321 -11.99 14.29 -12.85
C LEU A 321 -13.14 15.06 -12.18
N VAL A 322 -12.84 15.84 -11.13
CA VAL A 322 -13.82 16.76 -10.51
C VAL A 322 -14.30 17.80 -11.51
N ASP A 323 -13.39 18.42 -12.28
CA ASP A 323 -13.70 19.41 -13.31
C ASP A 323 -14.60 18.82 -14.42
N VAL A 324 -14.30 17.60 -14.89
CA VAL A 324 -15.15 16.89 -15.86
C VAL A 324 -16.53 16.63 -15.27
N THR A 325 -16.61 16.14 -14.04
CA THR A 325 -17.89 15.85 -13.37
C THR A 325 -18.76 17.10 -13.21
N ASP A 326 -18.14 18.25 -12.91
CA ASP A 326 -18.87 19.51 -12.78
C ASP A 326 -19.43 19.99 -14.12
N ARG A 327 -18.72 19.77 -15.22
CA ARG A 327 -19.12 20.14 -16.57
C ARG A 327 -20.14 19.19 -17.22
N GLU A 328 -19.91 17.89 -17.10
CA GLU A 328 -20.64 16.87 -17.86
C GLU A 328 -21.72 16.15 -17.03
N GLY A 329 -21.62 16.22 -15.71
CA GLY A 329 -22.56 15.56 -14.80
C GLY A 329 -21.97 14.34 -14.13
N ALA A 330 -22.79 13.63 -13.34
CA ALA A 330 -22.40 12.42 -12.68
C ALA A 330 -22.36 11.23 -13.66
N PHE A 331 -21.33 10.40 -13.56
CA PHE A 331 -21.15 9.17 -14.34
C PHE A 331 -22.20 8.09 -14.01
N GLY A 332 -22.62 8.05 -12.75
CA GLY A 332 -23.55 7.05 -12.23
C GLY A 332 -22.84 5.90 -11.47
N TYR A 333 -23.64 5.08 -10.76
CA TYR A 333 -23.12 4.06 -9.84
C TYR A 333 -22.80 2.72 -10.50
N GLN A 334 -22.66 2.66 -11.81
CA GLN A 334 -22.30 1.43 -12.52
C GLN A 334 -20.94 0.87 -12.06
N PRO A 335 -19.87 1.69 -11.85
CA PRO A 335 -18.60 1.21 -11.37
C PRO A 335 -18.70 0.51 -10.03
N LEU A 336 -19.42 1.09 -9.09
CA LEU A 336 -19.65 0.53 -7.77
C LEU A 336 -20.40 -0.81 -7.81
N ILE A 337 -21.45 -0.91 -8.64
CA ILE A 337 -22.23 -2.14 -8.81
C ILE A 337 -21.37 -3.26 -9.40
N LEU A 338 -20.56 -2.94 -10.42
CA LEU A 338 -19.68 -3.91 -11.05
C LEU A 338 -18.48 -4.30 -10.15
N ALA A 339 -18.07 -3.42 -9.22
CA ALA A 339 -17.06 -3.76 -8.23
C ALA A 339 -17.46 -4.99 -7.40
N PHE A 340 -18.69 -5.06 -6.91
CA PHE A 340 -19.19 -6.22 -6.20
C PHE A 340 -19.22 -7.49 -7.07
N ALA A 341 -19.56 -7.36 -8.35
CA ALA A 341 -19.49 -8.47 -9.29
C ALA A 341 -18.04 -8.95 -9.53
N ASN A 342 -17.07 -8.03 -9.45
CA ASN A 342 -15.64 -8.34 -9.62
C ASN A 342 -15.04 -9.19 -8.50
N GLY A 343 -15.63 -9.23 -7.32
CA GLY A 343 -15.27 -10.17 -6.26
C GLY A 343 -15.40 -11.63 -6.65
N ILE A 344 -16.27 -11.96 -7.61
CA ILE A 344 -16.44 -13.32 -8.12
C ILE A 344 -15.29 -13.65 -9.08
N PRO A 345 -14.46 -14.67 -8.80
CA PRO A 345 -13.36 -15.06 -9.70
C PRO A 345 -13.85 -15.42 -11.11
N HIS A 346 -13.11 -15.01 -12.14
CA HIS A 346 -13.46 -15.28 -13.55
C HIS A 346 -13.63 -16.76 -13.90
N PHE A 347 -12.89 -17.66 -13.23
CA PHE A 347 -13.06 -19.10 -13.47
C PHE A 347 -14.41 -19.63 -12.98
N LEU A 348 -15.09 -18.93 -12.07
CA LEU A 348 -16.46 -19.24 -11.63
C LEU A 348 -17.51 -18.54 -12.50
N TRP A 349 -17.16 -17.41 -13.10
CA TRP A 349 -18.03 -16.65 -13.99
C TRP A 349 -17.25 -16.16 -15.23
N PRO A 350 -17.04 -17.06 -16.25
CA PRO A 350 -16.24 -16.74 -17.44
C PRO A 350 -16.78 -15.58 -18.28
N GLY A 351 -18.09 -15.38 -18.31
CA GLY A 351 -18.75 -14.29 -19.04
C GLY A 351 -18.83 -12.96 -18.28
N LYS A 352 -18.14 -12.81 -17.14
CA LYS A 352 -18.12 -11.56 -16.38
C LYS A 352 -17.51 -10.43 -17.21
N PRO A 353 -18.13 -9.24 -17.26
CA PRO A 353 -17.55 -8.10 -17.96
C PRO A 353 -16.18 -7.75 -17.37
N LEU A 354 -15.21 -7.51 -18.26
CA LEU A 354 -13.94 -6.90 -17.89
C LEU A 354 -14.18 -5.41 -17.76
N VAL A 355 -13.89 -4.87 -16.60
CA VAL A 355 -14.13 -3.46 -16.29
C VAL A 355 -12.80 -2.82 -15.94
N PHE A 356 -12.51 -1.70 -16.54
CA PHE A 356 -11.26 -0.97 -16.35
C PHE A 356 -11.51 0.52 -16.21
N PHE A 357 -12.36 0.90 -15.26
CA PHE A 357 -12.79 2.30 -15.07
C PHE A 357 -11.64 3.30 -14.91
N GLY A 358 -10.49 2.89 -14.34
CA GLY A 358 -9.32 3.76 -14.31
C GLY A 358 -8.77 4.14 -15.69
N ASN A 359 -9.06 3.37 -16.73
CA ASN A 359 -8.77 3.71 -18.13
C ASN A 359 -9.87 4.61 -18.67
N ASP A 360 -11.16 4.26 -18.46
CA ASP A 360 -12.29 5.03 -18.93
C ASP A 360 -12.22 6.47 -18.42
N TYR A 361 -12.01 6.68 -17.12
CA TYR A 361 -11.86 8.00 -16.50
C TYR A 361 -10.62 8.76 -17.02
N ALA A 362 -9.54 8.04 -17.32
CA ALA A 362 -8.33 8.66 -17.86
C ALA A 362 -8.53 9.18 -19.30
N HIS A 363 -9.37 8.52 -20.08
CA HIS A 363 -9.83 9.04 -21.39
C HIS A 363 -10.71 10.27 -21.22
N GLU A 364 -11.67 10.27 -20.30
CA GLU A 364 -12.55 11.41 -20.03
C GLU A 364 -11.80 12.68 -19.65
N ILE A 365 -10.75 12.55 -18.82
CA ILE A 365 -9.92 13.69 -18.41
C ILE A 365 -8.85 14.08 -19.44
N GLY A 366 -8.72 13.29 -20.55
CA GLY A 366 -7.83 13.56 -21.67
C GLY A 366 -6.35 13.30 -21.38
N ILE A 367 -6.02 12.37 -20.46
CA ILE A 367 -4.63 11.95 -20.17
C ILE A 367 -4.18 10.85 -21.10
N LEU A 368 -5.07 9.96 -21.52
CA LEU A 368 -4.78 8.87 -22.44
C LEU A 368 -5.22 9.23 -23.86
N GLY A 369 -4.42 8.78 -24.83
CA GLY A 369 -4.80 8.85 -26.23
C GLY A 369 -5.79 7.74 -26.59
N ASP A 370 -6.64 7.98 -27.60
CA ASP A 370 -7.77 7.12 -28.00
C ASP A 370 -7.43 5.64 -28.27
N LEU A 371 -6.15 5.31 -28.45
CA LEU A 371 -5.67 3.94 -28.73
C LEU A 371 -5.08 3.22 -27.49
N ASP A 372 -5.05 3.86 -26.34
CA ASP A 372 -4.49 3.25 -25.11
C ASP A 372 -5.57 2.60 -24.25
N ASP A 373 -5.95 1.37 -24.57
CA ASP A 373 -6.93 0.58 -23.82
C ASP A 373 -6.31 -0.18 -22.63
N SER A 374 -5.03 0.03 -22.36
CA SER A 374 -4.27 -0.81 -21.40
C SER A 374 -3.78 -0.07 -20.16
N THR A 375 -3.64 1.24 -20.22
CA THR A 375 -3.13 2.06 -19.12
C THR A 375 -4.25 2.44 -18.16
N GLY A 376 -4.10 2.09 -16.88
CA GLY A 376 -5.01 2.55 -15.83
C GLY A 376 -4.41 3.73 -15.06
N VAL A 377 -5.22 4.72 -14.81
CA VAL A 377 -4.93 5.85 -13.92
C VAL A 377 -5.62 5.61 -12.58
N SER A 378 -4.96 5.99 -11.51
CA SER A 378 -5.47 5.83 -10.14
C SER A 378 -6.15 7.11 -9.68
N PHE A 379 -7.32 6.96 -9.03
CA PHE A 379 -8.09 8.04 -8.45
C PHE A 379 -8.35 7.78 -6.96
N SER A 380 -8.60 8.83 -6.19
CA SER A 380 -8.96 8.70 -4.79
C SER A 380 -10.41 8.23 -4.62
N PRO A 381 -10.75 7.55 -3.48
CA PRO A 381 -12.11 7.10 -3.23
C PRO A 381 -13.15 8.22 -3.20
N SER A 382 -12.79 9.38 -2.66
CA SER A 382 -13.73 10.50 -2.51
C SER A 382 -14.03 11.17 -3.84
N VAL A 383 -13.04 11.25 -4.75
CA VAL A 383 -13.26 11.82 -6.08
C VAL A 383 -14.00 10.83 -6.98
N ASP A 384 -13.73 9.53 -6.86
CA ASP A 384 -14.53 8.52 -7.54
C ASP A 384 -16.00 8.57 -7.10
N ALA A 385 -16.26 8.63 -5.79
CA ALA A 385 -17.61 8.80 -5.25
C ALA A 385 -18.28 10.10 -5.75
N TYR A 386 -17.48 11.18 -5.91
CA TYR A 386 -17.97 12.43 -6.47
C TYR A 386 -18.31 12.29 -7.97
N HIS A 387 -17.47 11.60 -8.72
CA HIS A 387 -17.70 11.34 -10.13
C HIS A 387 -18.94 10.46 -10.37
N GLU A 388 -19.15 9.45 -9.51
CA GLU A 388 -20.33 8.59 -9.60
C GLU A 388 -21.64 9.30 -9.22
N GLY A 389 -21.66 10.14 -8.17
CA GLY A 389 -22.90 10.69 -7.63
C GLY A 389 -22.82 12.10 -7.06
N ARG A 390 -21.79 12.87 -7.43
CA ARG A 390 -21.51 14.21 -6.90
C ARG A 390 -21.46 14.21 -5.36
N LEU A 391 -21.90 15.25 -4.69
CA LEU A 391 -21.91 15.32 -3.23
C LEU A 391 -22.75 14.23 -2.56
N VAL A 392 -23.78 13.69 -3.24
CA VAL A 392 -24.56 12.56 -2.72
C VAL A 392 -23.69 11.30 -2.67
N GLY A 393 -22.88 11.08 -3.69
CA GLY A 393 -21.88 10.00 -3.70
C GLY A 393 -20.93 10.10 -2.52
N VAL A 394 -20.33 11.27 -2.28
CA VAL A 394 -19.35 11.51 -1.22
C VAL A 394 -19.97 11.46 0.18
N LEU A 395 -21.13 12.07 0.40
CA LEU A 395 -21.70 12.23 1.74
C LEU A 395 -22.61 11.07 2.18
N ILE A 396 -23.10 10.26 1.25
CA ILE A 396 -24.01 9.15 1.56
C ILE A 396 -23.41 7.80 1.14
N VAL A 397 -22.97 7.66 -0.11
CA VAL A 397 -22.52 6.36 -0.62
C VAL A 397 -21.14 6.00 -0.09
N GLU A 398 -20.17 6.91 -0.17
CA GLU A 398 -18.80 6.67 0.32
C GLU A 398 -18.76 6.25 1.80
N PRO A 399 -19.42 6.94 2.77
CA PRO A 399 -19.36 6.52 4.16
C PRO A 399 -20.00 5.16 4.40
N LEU A 400 -21.03 4.75 3.66
CA LEU A 400 -21.64 3.43 3.77
C LEU A 400 -20.70 2.33 3.26
N VAL A 401 -20.06 2.55 2.13
CA VAL A 401 -19.09 1.62 1.56
C VAL A 401 -17.85 1.51 2.46
N LEU A 402 -17.28 2.64 2.89
CA LEU A 402 -16.13 2.65 3.77
C LEU A 402 -16.43 2.04 5.15
N MET A 403 -17.65 2.23 5.68
CA MET A 403 -18.08 1.58 6.93
C MET A 403 -18.04 0.06 6.78
N LEU A 404 -18.56 -0.47 5.67
CA LEU A 404 -18.51 -1.91 5.38
C LEU A 404 -17.06 -2.39 5.26
N ILE A 405 -16.23 -1.67 4.52
CA ILE A 405 -14.81 -1.96 4.33
C ILE A 405 -14.07 -2.00 5.68
N PHE A 406 -14.22 -0.98 6.50
CA PHE A 406 -13.56 -0.89 7.81
C PHE A 406 -14.04 -2.00 8.76
N LEU A 407 -15.37 -2.25 8.77
CA LEU A 407 -15.93 -3.30 9.60
C LEU A 407 -15.39 -4.68 9.21
N VAL A 408 -15.35 -4.99 7.91
CA VAL A 408 -14.86 -6.27 7.41
C VAL A 408 -13.37 -6.43 7.67
N LEU A 409 -12.55 -5.43 7.33
CA LEU A 409 -11.11 -5.48 7.57
C LEU A 409 -10.77 -5.68 9.05
N ASP A 410 -11.36 -4.88 9.92
CA ASP A 410 -11.07 -4.96 11.35
C ASP A 410 -11.65 -6.19 12.01
N SER A 411 -12.77 -6.73 11.49
CA SER A 411 -13.38 -7.97 12.02
C SER A 411 -12.57 -9.21 11.66
N VAL A 412 -11.95 -9.21 10.49
CA VAL A 412 -11.15 -10.35 10.03
C VAL A 412 -9.74 -10.30 10.59
N ILE A 413 -9.07 -9.16 10.50
CA ILE A 413 -7.65 -9.02 10.79
C ILE A 413 -7.40 -8.54 12.21
N GLY A 414 -8.15 -7.55 12.66
CA GLY A 414 -8.03 -6.96 13.99
C GLY A 414 -6.69 -6.26 14.22
N ASN A 415 -6.13 -6.47 15.40
CA ASN A 415 -4.88 -5.84 15.84
C ASN A 415 -3.67 -6.54 15.22
N VAL A 416 -2.97 -5.89 14.29
CA VAL A 416 -1.80 -6.46 13.59
C VAL A 416 -0.60 -6.72 14.53
N ARG A 417 -0.57 -6.13 15.74
CA ARG A 417 0.46 -6.48 16.75
C ARG A 417 0.30 -7.90 17.28
N LEU A 418 -0.91 -8.43 17.26
CA LEU A 418 -1.23 -9.78 17.71
C LEU A 418 -1.11 -10.83 16.59
N ASN A 419 -1.10 -10.37 15.35
CA ASN A 419 -1.00 -11.25 14.19
C ASN A 419 -0.11 -10.64 13.10
N PRO A 420 1.16 -11.10 12.96
CA PRO A 420 2.06 -10.59 11.93
C PRO A 420 1.55 -10.81 10.49
N VAL A 421 0.70 -11.83 10.25
CA VAL A 421 0.09 -12.06 8.94
C VAL A 421 -0.85 -10.91 8.55
N GLY A 422 -1.47 -10.25 9.52
CA GLY A 422 -2.30 -9.06 9.29
C GLY A 422 -1.56 -7.89 8.65
N LEU A 423 -0.21 -7.84 8.77
CA LEU A 423 0.59 -6.83 8.08
C LEU A 423 0.51 -6.91 6.56
N LEU A 424 0.21 -8.09 5.99
CA LEU A 424 -0.05 -8.22 4.55
C LEU A 424 -1.17 -7.27 4.12
N THR A 425 -2.24 -7.20 4.90
CA THR A 425 -3.36 -6.28 4.62
C THR A 425 -2.96 -4.83 4.80
N THR A 426 -2.21 -4.50 5.86
CA THR A 426 -1.73 -3.13 6.06
C THR A 426 -0.84 -2.66 4.89
N ILE A 427 0.03 -3.52 4.37
CA ILE A 427 0.87 -3.24 3.20
C ILE A 427 0.01 -3.02 1.95
N LEU A 428 -1.04 -3.82 1.75
CA LEU A 428 -1.94 -3.68 0.61
C LEU A 428 -2.80 -2.42 0.71
N VAL A 429 -3.37 -2.17 1.88
CA VAL A 429 -4.18 -0.98 2.16
C VAL A 429 -3.37 0.31 2.00
N SER A 430 -2.05 0.28 2.25
CA SER A 430 -1.19 1.46 2.08
C SER A 430 -1.22 2.06 0.68
N ARG A 431 -1.47 1.24 -0.34
CA ARG A 431 -1.63 1.68 -1.73
C ARG A 431 -3.09 1.95 -2.08
N ALA A 432 -3.97 1.01 -1.75
CA ALA A 432 -5.37 1.06 -2.13
C ALA A 432 -6.12 2.27 -1.55
N ALA A 433 -5.71 2.74 -0.38
CA ALA A 433 -6.40 3.81 0.33
C ALA A 433 -6.44 5.16 -0.41
N SER A 434 -5.39 5.48 -1.18
CA SER A 434 -5.28 6.74 -1.91
C SER A 434 -5.46 6.61 -3.42
N GLU A 435 -5.18 5.42 -3.96
CA GLU A 435 -5.10 5.18 -5.40
C GLU A 435 -6.15 4.19 -5.90
N GLY A 436 -6.93 3.59 -5.01
CA GLY A 436 -7.81 2.47 -5.35
C GLY A 436 -9.19 2.88 -5.86
N ALA A 437 -9.54 4.16 -5.93
CA ALA A 437 -10.90 4.62 -6.14
C ALA A 437 -11.90 3.96 -5.15
N LEU A 438 -13.18 4.20 -5.22
CA LEU A 438 -14.15 3.54 -4.34
C LEU A 438 -14.45 2.11 -4.82
N PHE A 439 -14.70 1.97 -6.12
CA PHE A 439 -14.95 0.68 -6.76
C PHE A 439 -13.74 -0.28 -6.65
N GLY A 440 -12.55 0.23 -6.86
CA GLY A 440 -11.32 -0.58 -6.76
C GLY A 440 -11.02 -1.05 -5.34
N ASN A 441 -11.33 -0.24 -4.32
CA ASN A 441 -11.20 -0.63 -2.92
C ASN A 441 -12.13 -1.79 -2.55
N ILE A 442 -13.36 -1.84 -3.08
CA ILE A 442 -14.26 -2.98 -2.89
C ILE A 442 -13.63 -4.24 -3.51
N SER A 443 -13.26 -4.18 -4.77
CA SER A 443 -12.68 -5.32 -5.50
C SER A 443 -11.39 -5.83 -4.85
N ILE A 444 -10.53 -4.90 -4.41
CA ILE A 444 -9.29 -5.23 -3.70
C ILE A 444 -9.62 -5.95 -2.38
N ILE A 445 -10.58 -5.45 -1.60
CA ILE A 445 -10.91 -6.02 -0.31
C ILE A 445 -11.50 -7.41 -0.46
N GLU A 446 -12.42 -7.61 -1.39
CA GLU A 446 -13.00 -8.93 -1.66
C GLU A 446 -11.93 -9.95 -2.03
N GLN A 447 -11.07 -9.63 -2.99
CA GLN A 447 -10.02 -10.52 -3.46
C GLN A 447 -8.94 -10.73 -2.39
N TYR A 448 -8.43 -9.66 -1.82
CA TYR A 448 -7.32 -9.72 -0.87
C TYR A 448 -7.74 -10.25 0.50
N LEU A 449 -8.95 -9.97 0.95
CA LEU A 449 -9.44 -10.50 2.20
C LEU A 449 -9.55 -12.03 2.12
N PHE A 450 -10.13 -12.54 1.04
CA PHE A 450 -10.19 -13.97 0.81
C PHE A 450 -8.81 -14.62 0.76
N THR A 451 -7.88 -14.04 -0.03
CA THR A 451 -6.51 -14.54 -0.13
C THR A 451 -5.75 -14.44 1.19
N ASN A 452 -5.94 -13.36 1.97
CA ASN A 452 -5.29 -13.21 3.27
C ASN A 452 -5.83 -14.19 4.32
N VAL A 453 -7.12 -14.51 4.31
CA VAL A 453 -7.69 -15.57 5.16
C VAL A 453 -7.10 -16.92 4.78
N LEU A 454 -7.07 -17.26 3.48
CA LEU A 454 -6.47 -18.49 2.99
C LEU A 454 -4.97 -18.57 3.33
N VAL A 455 -4.21 -17.51 3.08
CA VAL A 455 -2.78 -17.45 3.42
C VAL A 455 -2.55 -17.54 4.94
N SER A 456 -3.41 -16.94 5.75
CA SER A 456 -3.35 -17.07 7.22
C SER A 456 -3.58 -18.50 7.67
N TRP A 457 -4.56 -19.19 7.08
CA TRP A 457 -4.83 -20.59 7.35
C TRP A 457 -3.64 -21.49 6.94
N VAL A 458 -3.11 -21.28 5.73
CA VAL A 458 -1.90 -21.97 5.27
C VAL A 458 -0.72 -21.68 6.19
N CYS A 459 -0.56 -20.43 6.63
CA CYS A 459 0.50 -20.01 7.55
C CYS A 459 0.38 -20.71 8.91
N ALA A 460 -0.83 -20.88 9.43
CA ALA A 460 -1.04 -21.52 10.74
C ALA A 460 -0.87 -23.05 10.70
N TYR A 461 -1.32 -23.71 9.64
CA TYR A 461 -1.45 -25.17 9.61
C TYR A 461 -0.50 -25.86 8.63
N VAL A 462 -0.22 -25.27 7.48
CA VAL A 462 0.57 -25.92 6.41
C VAL A 462 2.05 -25.53 6.49
N LEU A 463 2.35 -24.23 6.60
CA LEU A 463 3.75 -23.76 6.61
C LEU A 463 4.60 -24.34 7.74
N PRO A 464 4.09 -24.52 8.99
CA PRO A 464 4.87 -25.18 10.03
C PRO A 464 5.22 -26.62 9.70
N VAL A 465 4.34 -27.35 9.02
CA VAL A 465 4.59 -28.73 8.58
C VAL A 465 5.71 -28.77 7.53
N ILE A 466 5.57 -27.96 6.47
CA ILE A 466 6.59 -27.84 5.43
C ILE A 466 7.92 -27.41 6.04
N GLY A 467 7.93 -26.32 6.82
CA GLY A 467 9.15 -25.80 7.45
C GLY A 467 9.82 -26.79 8.41
N SER A 468 9.05 -27.60 9.15
CA SER A 468 9.59 -28.61 10.06
C SER A 468 10.34 -29.72 9.34
N ALA A 469 9.94 -30.07 8.11
CA ALA A 469 10.64 -31.05 7.29
C ALA A 469 12.10 -30.62 6.97
N PHE A 470 12.35 -29.31 6.87
CA PHE A 470 13.69 -28.76 6.63
C PHE A 470 14.48 -28.46 7.91
N VAL A 471 13.83 -28.50 9.09
CA VAL A 471 14.47 -28.18 10.38
C VAL A 471 14.98 -29.45 11.11
N LYS A 472 14.47 -30.62 10.79
CA LYS A 472 14.58 -31.88 11.55
C LYS A 472 15.95 -32.57 11.55
N SER A 473 17.04 -31.94 11.11
CA SER A 473 18.35 -32.59 10.99
C SER A 473 19.35 -32.35 12.13
N ARG A 474 19.01 -31.70 13.25
CA ARG A 474 19.99 -31.32 14.28
C ARG A 474 19.71 -31.72 15.74
N SER A 475 18.78 -32.58 16.01
CA SER A 475 18.37 -32.89 17.40
C SER A 475 18.52 -34.36 17.82
N SER A 476 19.37 -35.14 17.18
CA SER A 476 19.70 -36.48 17.69
C SER A 476 21.17 -36.63 18.05
N GLY A 477 21.64 -35.80 18.96
CA GLY A 477 23.01 -35.92 19.51
C GLY A 477 23.08 -35.30 20.88
N ASN A 478 23.16 -36.18 21.89
CA ASN A 478 23.46 -35.93 23.29
C ASN A 478 22.33 -35.38 24.18
N GLY A 479 21.60 -36.34 24.75
CA GLY A 479 20.86 -36.15 25.97
C GLY A 479 21.76 -36.07 27.18
N THR A 480 21.61 -35.03 27.94
CA THR A 480 21.74 -35.02 29.40
C THR A 480 20.75 -33.95 29.89
N PRO A 481 19.79 -34.30 30.74
CA PRO A 481 18.87 -33.30 31.30
C PRO A 481 19.65 -32.45 32.32
N PRO A 482 19.57 -31.10 32.23
CA PRO A 482 20.07 -30.30 33.35
C PRO A 482 19.07 -30.33 34.48
N ALA A 483 19.61 -30.49 35.68
CA ALA A 483 18.94 -30.52 36.96
C ALA A 483 18.02 -29.29 37.16
N THR A 484 16.87 -29.56 37.71
CA THR A 484 15.87 -28.61 38.19
C THR A 484 16.45 -27.61 39.17
N ALA A 485 16.58 -26.35 38.80
CA ALA A 485 16.70 -25.24 39.72
C ALA A 485 15.46 -24.36 39.57
N SER A 486 14.64 -24.36 40.60
CA SER A 486 13.49 -23.45 40.73
C SER A 486 13.97 -22.01 40.95
N PRO A 487 13.53 -21.02 40.24
CA PRO A 487 13.63 -19.63 40.68
C PRO A 487 12.32 -19.18 41.30
N SER A 488 12.46 -18.71 42.54
CA SER A 488 11.45 -17.98 43.32
C SER A 488 10.88 -16.78 42.59
N LEU A 489 9.55 -16.74 42.50
CA LEU A 489 8.75 -15.60 42.07
C LEU A 489 8.86 -14.47 43.12
N HIS A 490 9.35 -13.32 42.72
CA HIS A 490 9.06 -12.05 43.39
C HIS A 490 7.97 -11.29 42.60
N PRO A 491 6.92 -10.79 43.27
CA PRO A 491 5.92 -9.99 42.65
C PRO A 491 6.42 -8.55 42.46
N VAL A 492 6.34 -8.02 41.24
CA VAL A 492 6.53 -6.60 41.00
C VAL A 492 5.16 -5.92 41.03
N THR A 493 4.99 -5.13 42.06
CA THR A 493 3.91 -4.20 42.28
C THR A 493 3.86 -3.10 41.22
N SER A 494 2.64 -2.72 40.92
CA SER A 494 2.12 -1.59 40.14
C SER A 494 2.86 -0.25 40.33
N LEU A 495 3.11 0.47 39.21
CA LEU A 495 2.85 1.88 38.98
C LEU A 495 2.55 2.14 37.51
#